data_e194ca6bb4094e81bd4093df99d49503
#
_entry.id   e194ca6bb4094e81bd4093df99d49503
#
_cell.length_a   1.000
_cell.length_b   1.000
_cell.length_c   1.000
_cell.angle_alpha   90.00
_cell.angle_beta   90.00
_cell.angle_gamma   90.00
#
_symmetry.space_group_name_H-M   'P 1'
#
loop_
_entity.id
_entity.type
_entity.pdbx_description
1 polymer ?
#
loop_
_entity_poly.entity_id
_entity_poly.type
_entity_poly.pdbx_seq_one_letter_code
_entity_poly.pdbx_strand_id
1 'polypeptide(L)'
;NHIHIISKEESFIYFVLSLKKDIWNNRVGMFDLSDVSLTYYEMLANRNARKLFVSAESENMDEAFNLQILSNPSGAKLADKILTSVAEKVMDKKQFSAIFLTGQVFSEHEWAENFISFLCSRGRVYLDTNIFAKGAAFKGVDLANENSIYNIVATCEGRLKSDIYI
;
A
#
# COMPACT_ATOMS: atom_id res chain seq x y z
N ASN A 1 18.16 23.68 -6.23
CA ASN A 1 16.99 23.06 -5.61
C ASN A 1 16.28 22.20 -6.64
N HIS A 2 16.46 20.87 -6.54
CA HIS A 2 15.74 19.92 -7.38
C HIS A 2 14.50 19.44 -6.62
N ILE A 3 13.31 19.66 -7.22
CA ILE A 3 12.04 19.12 -6.71
C ILE A 3 11.78 17.83 -7.47
N HIS A 4 11.72 16.71 -6.75
CA HIS A 4 11.31 15.42 -7.30
C HIS A 4 9.86 15.13 -6.94
N ILE A 5 9.04 14.90 -7.95
CA ILE A 5 7.66 14.47 -7.77
C ILE A 5 7.64 12.94 -7.77
N ILE A 6 7.00 12.38 -6.76
CA ILE A 6 6.88 10.95 -6.56
C ILE A 6 5.39 10.57 -6.51
N SER A 7 5.02 9.48 -7.16
CA SER A 7 3.64 8.96 -7.07
C SER A 7 3.37 8.30 -5.72
N LYS A 8 2.09 8.12 -5.38
CA LYS A 8 1.70 7.39 -4.16
C LYS A 8 2.16 5.93 -4.21
N GLU A 9 2.05 5.28 -5.36
CA GLU A 9 2.52 3.90 -5.58
C GLU A 9 4.03 3.80 -5.36
N GLU A 10 4.78 4.74 -5.88
CA GLU A 10 6.23 4.77 -5.71
C GLU A 10 6.62 5.04 -4.24
N SER A 11 5.91 5.96 -3.57
CA SER A 11 6.08 6.19 -2.13
C SER A 11 5.80 4.93 -1.32
N PHE A 12 4.76 4.20 -1.66
CA PHE A 12 4.43 2.93 -1.03
C PHE A 12 5.53 1.89 -1.22
N ILE A 13 6.07 1.74 -2.44
CA ILE A 13 7.20 0.86 -2.72
C ILE A 13 8.39 1.19 -1.81
N TYR A 14 8.83 2.45 -1.78
CA TYR A 14 9.98 2.84 -0.99
C TYR A 14 9.77 2.69 0.51
N PHE A 15 8.56 2.97 1.00
CA PHE A 15 8.20 2.71 2.38
C PHE A 15 8.37 1.23 2.73
N VAL A 16 7.78 0.33 1.94
CA VAL A 16 7.82 -1.12 2.20
C VAL A 16 9.25 -1.65 2.12
N LEU A 17 10.04 -1.21 1.14
CA LEU A 17 11.44 -1.62 0.99
C LEU A 17 12.35 -1.11 2.10
N SER A 18 11.96 -0.05 2.82
CA SER A 18 12.67 0.42 4.01
C SER A 18 12.52 -0.50 5.23
N LEU A 19 11.53 -1.39 5.19
CA LEU A 19 11.24 -2.33 6.26
C LEU A 19 12.07 -3.62 6.11
N LYS A 20 11.98 -4.48 7.13
CA LYS A 20 12.65 -5.79 7.09
C LYS A 20 12.15 -6.64 5.94
N LYS A 21 13.03 -7.42 5.35
CA LYS A 21 12.75 -8.24 4.17
C LYS A 21 11.59 -9.24 4.35
N ASP A 22 11.35 -9.71 5.56
CA ASP A 22 10.24 -10.62 5.85
C ASP A 22 8.85 -9.96 5.70
N ILE A 23 8.79 -8.61 5.71
CA ILE A 23 7.57 -7.85 5.45
C ILE A 23 7.18 -7.92 3.97
N TRP A 24 8.15 -7.97 3.07
CA TRP A 24 7.92 -7.91 1.62
C TRP A 24 8.50 -9.11 0.84
N ASN A 25 8.70 -10.23 1.51
CA ASN A 25 9.12 -11.48 0.86
C ASN A 25 8.02 -12.13 0.01
N ASN A 26 6.77 -11.69 0.18
CA ASN A 26 5.62 -12.02 -0.64
C ASN A 26 4.84 -10.73 -0.94
N ARG A 27 3.62 -10.85 -1.47
CA ARG A 27 2.74 -9.72 -1.76
C ARG A 27 2.47 -8.86 -0.53
N VAL A 28 2.46 -7.55 -0.71
CA VAL A 28 2.10 -6.56 0.30
C VAL A 28 0.88 -5.79 -0.18
N GLY A 29 -0.17 -5.75 0.64
CA GLY A 29 -1.36 -4.96 0.38
C GLY A 29 -1.41 -3.71 1.23
N MET A 30 -2.15 -2.70 0.80
CA MET A 30 -2.46 -1.51 1.59
C MET A 30 -3.85 -0.99 1.26
N PHE A 31 -4.63 -0.71 2.30
CA PHE A 31 -5.88 0.02 2.20
C PHE A 31 -5.65 1.44 2.69
N ASP A 32 -5.83 2.40 1.80
CA ASP A 32 -5.72 3.83 2.06
C ASP A 32 -7.12 4.44 2.15
N LEU A 33 -7.51 4.85 3.35
CA LEU A 33 -8.70 5.62 3.66
C LEU A 33 -8.33 7.05 4.08
N SER A 34 -7.42 7.63 3.33
CA SER A 34 -7.09 9.05 3.45
C SER A 34 -8.13 9.89 2.70
N ASP A 35 -8.39 11.06 3.21
CA ASP A 35 -9.41 11.96 2.68
C ASP A 35 -10.81 11.32 2.71
N VAL A 36 -11.53 11.29 1.59
CA VAL A 36 -12.90 10.76 1.48
C VAL A 36 -12.96 9.49 0.63
N SER A 37 -11.81 8.99 0.16
CA SER A 37 -11.72 7.90 -0.81
C SER A 37 -11.02 6.68 -0.25
N LEU A 38 -11.43 5.51 -0.74
CA LEU A 38 -10.76 4.25 -0.50
C LEU A 38 -9.94 3.87 -1.73
N THR A 39 -8.64 3.72 -1.55
CA THR A 39 -7.74 3.17 -2.58
C THR A 39 -7.04 1.94 -2.04
N TYR A 40 -7.06 0.87 -2.81
CA TYR A 40 -6.29 -0.34 -2.53
C TYR A 40 -5.00 -0.33 -3.33
N TYR A 41 -3.89 -0.64 -2.66
CA TYR A 41 -2.57 -0.79 -3.26
C TYR A 41 -2.07 -2.20 -3.08
N GLU A 42 -1.41 -2.73 -4.08
CA GLU A 42 -0.79 -4.05 -4.02
C GLU A 42 0.63 -3.98 -4.60
N MET A 43 1.58 -4.54 -3.89
CA MET A 43 2.98 -4.56 -4.26
C MET A 43 3.50 -5.98 -4.27
N LEU A 44 4.31 -6.30 -5.28
CA LEU A 44 5.05 -7.54 -5.37
C LEU A 44 6.52 -7.25 -5.69
N ALA A 45 7.42 -7.78 -4.87
CA ALA A 45 8.85 -7.70 -5.09
C ALA A 45 9.40 -9.06 -5.54
N ASN A 46 10.15 -9.07 -6.63
CA ASN A 46 10.79 -10.25 -7.17
C ASN A 46 12.26 -9.99 -7.39
N ARG A 47 13.11 -10.86 -6.86
CA ARG A 47 14.55 -10.75 -6.99
C ARG A 47 15.06 -11.67 -8.11
N ASN A 48 15.59 -11.08 -9.16
CA ASN A 48 16.43 -11.77 -10.12
C ASN A 48 17.91 -11.54 -9.74
N ALA A 49 18.81 -12.42 -10.19
CA ALA A 49 20.21 -12.59 -9.70
C ALA A 49 20.98 -11.29 -9.35
N ARG A 50 20.67 -10.15 -9.94
CA ARG A 50 21.36 -8.86 -9.71
C ARG A 50 20.46 -7.67 -9.45
N LYS A 51 19.15 -7.80 -9.66
CA LYS A 51 18.19 -6.69 -9.57
C LYS A 51 16.97 -7.09 -8.77
N LEU A 52 16.43 -6.13 -8.03
CA LEU A 52 15.15 -6.25 -7.38
C LEU A 52 14.08 -5.60 -8.27
N PHE A 53 13.18 -6.41 -8.80
CA PHE A 53 12.04 -5.94 -9.57
C PHE A 53 10.86 -5.76 -8.62
N VAL A 54 10.29 -4.58 -8.62
CA VAL A 54 9.15 -4.25 -7.77
C VAL A 54 8.05 -3.69 -8.64
N SER A 55 6.87 -4.28 -8.54
CA SER A 55 5.66 -3.75 -9.16
C SER A 55 4.69 -3.30 -8.09
N ALA A 56 4.02 -2.16 -8.31
CA ALA A 56 2.91 -1.72 -7.50
C ALA A 56 1.76 -1.27 -8.40
N GLU A 57 0.56 -1.66 -8.02
CA GLU A 57 -0.70 -1.32 -8.68
C GLU A 57 -1.62 -0.69 -7.64
N SER A 58 -2.51 0.18 -8.08
CA SER A 58 -3.56 0.75 -7.23
C SER A 58 -4.91 0.69 -7.91
N GLU A 59 -5.95 0.54 -7.12
CA GLU A 59 -7.34 0.53 -7.57
C GLU A 59 -8.18 1.41 -6.64
N ASN A 60 -8.87 2.38 -7.24
CA ASN A 60 -9.83 3.21 -6.51
C ASN A 60 -11.11 2.41 -6.29
N MET A 61 -11.59 2.38 -5.05
CA MET A 61 -12.75 1.62 -4.61
C MET A 61 -13.94 2.51 -4.23
N ASP A 62 -13.99 3.76 -4.66
CA ASP A 62 -15.01 4.74 -4.25
C ASP A 62 -16.42 4.33 -4.68
N GLU A 63 -16.57 3.57 -5.76
CA GLU A 63 -17.86 3.01 -6.16
C GLU A 63 -18.39 1.97 -5.16
N ALA A 64 -17.49 1.25 -4.49
CA ALA A 64 -17.85 0.23 -3.52
C ALA A 64 -17.99 0.78 -2.10
N PHE A 65 -17.24 1.83 -1.77
CA PHE A 65 -17.17 2.38 -0.42
C PHE A 65 -17.07 3.90 -0.41
N ASN A 66 -17.92 4.54 0.41
CA ASN A 66 -17.87 5.97 0.66
C ASN A 66 -17.75 6.25 2.16
N LEU A 67 -16.74 7.03 2.55
CA LEU A 67 -16.45 7.34 3.94
C LEU A 67 -17.59 8.05 4.68
N GLN A 68 -18.46 8.75 3.98
CA GLN A 68 -19.62 9.44 4.56
C GLN A 68 -20.57 8.49 5.31
N ILE A 69 -20.53 7.20 5.01
CA ILE A 69 -21.29 6.18 5.73
C ILE A 69 -20.97 6.16 7.24
N LEU A 70 -19.73 6.52 7.61
CA LEU A 70 -19.27 6.56 9.00
C LEU A 70 -19.82 7.77 9.79
N SER A 71 -20.45 8.72 9.13
CA SER A 71 -21.09 9.87 9.80
C SER A 71 -22.28 9.47 10.65
N ASN A 72 -22.84 8.29 10.44
CA ASN A 72 -23.94 7.74 11.20
C ASN A 72 -23.46 6.62 12.15
N PRO A 73 -23.89 6.57 13.40
CA PRO A 73 -23.53 5.48 14.32
C PRO A 73 -23.91 4.08 13.81
N SER A 74 -25.02 3.97 13.07
CA SER A 74 -25.42 2.72 12.43
C SER A 74 -24.63 2.41 11.14
N GLY A 75 -23.98 3.40 10.55
CA GLY A 75 -23.20 3.28 9.34
C GLY A 75 -21.88 2.51 9.53
N ALA A 76 -21.34 2.53 10.75
CA ALA A 76 -20.09 1.84 11.07
C ALA A 76 -20.16 0.31 10.80
N LYS A 77 -21.26 -0.33 11.20
CA LYS A 77 -21.47 -1.78 10.92
C LYS A 77 -21.60 -2.08 9.43
N LEU A 78 -22.24 -1.19 8.68
CA LEU A 78 -22.35 -1.35 7.22
C LEU A 78 -21.00 -1.10 6.55
N ALA A 79 -20.25 -0.09 6.99
CA ALA A 79 -18.91 0.19 6.53
C ALA A 79 -17.98 -1.01 6.72
N ASP A 80 -17.99 -1.62 7.89
CA ASP A 80 -17.21 -2.82 8.21
C ASP A 80 -17.54 -3.99 7.26
N LYS A 81 -18.82 -4.24 7.00
CA LYS A 81 -19.26 -5.28 6.05
C LYS A 81 -18.81 -4.99 4.63
N ILE A 82 -18.94 -3.75 4.17
CA ILE A 82 -18.54 -3.35 2.82
C ILE A 82 -17.03 -3.51 2.65
N LEU A 83 -16.24 -3.00 3.60
CA LEU A 83 -14.78 -3.14 3.56
C LEU A 83 -14.35 -4.61 3.59
N THR A 84 -15.00 -5.44 4.39
CA THR A 84 -14.74 -6.88 4.41
C THR A 84 -14.98 -7.50 3.03
N SER A 85 -16.10 -7.19 2.40
CA SER A 85 -16.42 -7.70 1.06
C SER A 85 -15.45 -7.19 -0.02
N VAL A 86 -15.02 -5.94 0.06
CA VAL A 86 -14.00 -5.39 -0.84
C VAL A 86 -12.68 -6.14 -0.66
N ALA A 87 -12.24 -6.35 0.58
CA ALA A 87 -11.01 -7.08 0.87
C ALA A 87 -11.08 -8.53 0.40
N GLU A 88 -12.18 -9.23 0.64
CA GLU A 88 -12.40 -10.58 0.14
C GLU A 88 -12.22 -10.67 -1.37
N LYS A 89 -12.77 -9.69 -2.11
CA LYS A 89 -12.69 -9.64 -3.57
C LYS A 89 -11.27 -9.39 -4.07
N VAL A 90 -10.59 -8.36 -3.56
CA VAL A 90 -9.27 -7.97 -4.06
C VAL A 90 -8.14 -8.91 -3.62
N MET A 91 -8.35 -9.63 -2.52
CA MET A 91 -7.38 -10.55 -1.93
C MET A 91 -7.67 -12.04 -2.24
N ASP A 92 -8.67 -12.33 -3.08
CA ASP A 92 -9.04 -13.71 -3.41
C ASP A 92 -7.86 -14.48 -3.99
N LYS A 93 -7.63 -15.69 -3.46
CA LYS A 93 -6.55 -16.62 -3.87
C LYS A 93 -5.13 -16.04 -3.82
N LYS A 94 -4.93 -14.92 -3.15
CA LYS A 94 -3.62 -14.30 -2.98
C LYS A 94 -3.09 -14.53 -1.57
N GLN A 95 -1.76 -14.61 -1.44
CA GLN A 95 -1.06 -14.69 -0.17
C GLN A 95 -0.29 -13.40 0.09
N PHE A 96 -0.37 -12.90 1.31
CA PHE A 96 0.27 -11.65 1.72
C PHE A 96 1.28 -11.90 2.84
N SER A 97 2.43 -11.26 2.76
CA SER A 97 3.38 -11.20 3.88
C SER A 97 3.03 -10.09 4.87
N ALA A 98 2.45 -9.00 4.38
CA ALA A 98 1.99 -7.89 5.20
C ALA A 98 0.83 -7.14 4.52
N ILE A 99 0.00 -6.52 5.34
CA ILE A 99 -1.11 -5.67 4.92
C ILE A 99 -1.06 -4.40 5.75
N PHE A 100 -1.06 -3.24 5.09
CA PHE A 100 -1.02 -1.94 5.73
C PHE A 100 -2.39 -1.26 5.68
N LEU A 101 -2.73 -0.57 6.76
CA LEU A 101 -3.87 0.33 6.84
C LEU A 101 -3.35 1.75 7.05
N THR A 102 -3.76 2.68 6.21
CA THR A 102 -3.42 4.09 6.34
C THR A 102 -4.66 4.97 6.23
N GLY A 103 -4.62 6.11 6.91
CA GLY A 103 -5.73 7.05 7.04
C GLY A 103 -6.17 7.22 8.49
N GLN A 104 -6.56 8.45 8.84
CA GLN A 104 -6.94 8.80 10.22
C GLN A 104 -8.13 8.00 10.75
N VAL A 105 -9.04 7.57 9.88
CA VAL A 105 -10.22 6.80 10.24
C VAL A 105 -9.88 5.46 10.91
N PHE A 106 -8.71 4.92 10.63
CA PHE A 106 -8.24 3.68 11.26
C PHE A 106 -7.57 3.89 12.62
N SER A 107 -7.36 5.13 13.06
CA SER A 107 -6.85 5.41 14.42
C SER A 107 -7.82 4.95 15.49
N GLU A 108 -9.13 4.98 15.19
CA GLU A 108 -10.21 4.41 16.00
C GLU A 108 -10.80 3.22 15.24
N HIS A 109 -10.09 2.10 15.24
CA HIS A 109 -10.35 0.96 14.38
C HIS A 109 -11.41 -0.03 14.90
N GLU A 110 -11.97 0.21 16.07
CA GLU A 110 -12.97 -0.67 16.71
C GLU A 110 -14.22 -0.87 15.84
N TRP A 111 -14.55 0.13 15.01
CA TRP A 111 -15.69 0.04 14.08
C TRP A 111 -15.47 -0.97 12.94
N ALA A 112 -14.23 -1.33 12.64
CA ALA A 112 -13.82 -2.20 11.52
C ALA A 112 -13.38 -3.59 11.98
N GLU A 113 -14.01 -4.15 13.01
CA GLU A 113 -13.59 -5.40 13.66
C GLU A 113 -13.58 -6.59 12.69
N ASN A 114 -14.63 -6.79 11.89
CA ASN A 114 -14.70 -7.90 10.93
C ASN A 114 -13.68 -7.74 9.81
N PHE A 115 -13.53 -6.52 9.30
CA PHE A 115 -12.54 -6.20 8.28
C PHE A 115 -11.11 -6.50 8.74
N ILE A 116 -10.73 -6.01 9.92
CA ILE A 116 -9.40 -6.25 10.49
C ILE A 116 -9.19 -7.74 10.78
N SER A 117 -10.19 -8.43 11.33
CA SER A 117 -10.13 -9.86 11.58
C SER A 117 -9.91 -10.65 10.29
N PHE A 118 -10.61 -10.29 9.22
CA PHE A 118 -10.38 -10.89 7.90
C PHE A 118 -8.95 -10.67 7.44
N LEU A 119 -8.45 -9.42 7.50
CA LEU A 119 -7.09 -9.10 7.09
C LEU A 119 -6.04 -9.88 7.88
N CYS A 120 -6.23 -10.01 9.20
CA CYS A 120 -5.34 -10.80 10.07
C CYS A 120 -5.30 -12.28 9.70
N SER A 121 -6.37 -12.82 9.11
CA SER A 121 -6.38 -14.18 8.58
C SER A 121 -5.58 -14.34 7.28
N ARG A 122 -5.28 -13.23 6.58
CA ARG A 122 -4.60 -13.21 5.28
C ARG A 122 -3.11 -12.85 5.37
N GLY A 123 -2.71 -12.14 6.42
CA GLY A 123 -1.34 -11.71 6.62
C GLY A 123 -1.17 -10.90 7.91
N ARG A 124 0.05 -10.41 8.14
CA ARG A 124 0.32 -9.50 9.27
C ARG A 124 -0.22 -8.12 8.93
N VAL A 125 -1.02 -7.54 9.82
CA VAL A 125 -1.67 -6.25 9.63
C VAL A 125 -0.95 -5.17 10.44
N TYR A 126 -0.65 -4.06 9.79
CA TYR A 126 0.01 -2.89 10.37
C TYR A 126 -0.79 -1.62 10.09
N LEU A 127 -0.85 -0.76 11.10
CA LEU A 127 -1.46 0.56 11.01
C LEU A 127 -0.37 1.63 10.98
N ASP A 128 -0.35 2.47 9.96
CA ASP A 128 0.58 3.60 9.86
C ASP A 128 -0.06 4.75 9.06
N THR A 129 -0.19 5.91 9.66
CA THR A 129 -0.81 7.08 9.03
C THR A 129 0.12 7.89 8.14
N ASN A 130 1.44 7.61 8.16
CA ASN A 130 2.47 8.41 7.50
C ASN A 130 3.23 7.64 6.40
N ILE A 131 2.63 6.63 5.81
CA ILE A 131 3.27 5.73 4.84
C ILE A 131 3.85 6.49 3.65
N PHE A 132 3.08 7.37 3.04
CA PHE A 132 3.55 8.11 1.86
C PHE A 132 4.66 9.10 2.17
N ALA A 133 4.57 9.81 3.30
CA ALA A 133 5.62 10.73 3.73
C ALA A 133 6.93 9.99 4.03
N LYS A 134 6.86 8.86 4.72
CA LYS A 134 8.02 8.01 5.01
C LYS A 134 8.65 7.45 3.74
N GLY A 135 7.83 6.97 2.79
CA GLY A 135 8.31 6.46 1.51
C GLY A 135 8.99 7.53 0.68
N ALA A 136 8.42 8.72 0.60
CA ALA A 136 9.03 9.85 -0.10
C ALA A 136 10.37 10.27 0.53
N ALA A 137 10.45 10.30 1.86
CA ALA A 137 11.68 10.60 2.59
C ALA A 137 12.76 9.54 2.32
N PHE A 138 12.40 8.26 2.33
CA PHE A 138 13.34 7.17 2.05
C PHE A 138 13.87 7.25 0.62
N LYS A 139 13.02 7.52 -0.37
CA LYS A 139 13.48 7.74 -1.75
C LYS A 139 14.42 8.93 -1.86
N GLY A 140 14.15 10.02 -1.15
CA GLY A 140 15.03 11.19 -1.11
C GLY A 140 16.44 10.85 -0.59
N VAL A 141 16.53 10.03 0.43
CA VAL A 141 17.82 9.52 0.96
C VAL A 141 18.50 8.61 -0.04
N ASP A 142 17.77 7.70 -0.69
CA ASP A 142 18.31 6.78 -1.68
C ASP A 142 18.87 7.54 -2.91
N LEU A 143 18.16 8.56 -3.39
CA LEU A 143 18.63 9.43 -4.49
C LEU A 143 19.85 10.28 -4.13
N ALA A 144 20.02 10.65 -2.86
CA ALA A 144 21.18 11.41 -2.36
C ALA A 144 22.42 10.54 -2.21
N ASN A 145 22.28 9.23 -2.09
CA ASN A 145 23.36 8.27 -2.00
C ASN A 145 23.74 7.75 -3.39
N GLU A 146 24.95 8.06 -3.86
CA GLU A 146 25.48 7.55 -5.15
C GLU A 146 25.58 6.01 -5.19
N ASN A 147 25.58 5.36 -4.04
CA ASN A 147 25.55 3.91 -3.87
C ASN A 147 24.20 3.49 -3.32
N SER A 148 23.18 3.43 -4.18
CA SER A 148 21.88 2.85 -3.82
C SER A 148 22.08 1.42 -3.30
N ILE A 149 21.59 1.14 -2.08
CA ILE A 149 21.69 -0.18 -1.42
C ILE A 149 20.91 -1.24 -2.22
N TYR A 150 19.92 -0.81 -3.00
CA TYR A 150 19.10 -1.67 -3.83
C TYR A 150 19.18 -1.23 -5.30
N ASN A 151 19.66 -2.11 -6.16
CA ASN A 151 19.48 -1.94 -7.60
C ASN A 151 18.02 -2.28 -7.93
N ILE A 152 17.13 -1.29 -7.72
CA ILE A 152 15.68 -1.44 -7.80
C ILE A 152 15.22 -1.03 -9.20
N VAL A 153 14.40 -1.89 -9.81
CA VAL A 153 13.58 -1.55 -10.97
C VAL A 153 12.14 -1.50 -10.51
N ALA A 154 11.63 -0.29 -10.25
CA ALA A 154 10.26 -0.09 -9.84
C ALA A 154 9.36 0.12 -11.06
N THR A 155 8.24 -0.57 -11.10
CA THR A 155 7.20 -0.38 -12.09
C THR A 155 5.89 -0.01 -11.40
N CYS A 156 5.41 1.18 -11.75
CA CYS A 156 4.13 1.69 -11.30
C CYS A 156 3.26 1.97 -12.52
N GLU A 157 1.96 2.09 -12.31
CA GLU A 157 1.03 2.45 -13.37
C GLU A 157 1.52 3.73 -14.09
N GLY A 158 1.56 3.68 -15.43
CA GLY A 158 2.01 4.79 -16.28
C GLY A 158 3.53 4.93 -16.45
N ARG A 159 4.36 4.04 -15.90
CA ARG A 159 5.82 4.04 -16.11
C ARG A 159 6.31 2.81 -16.87
N LEU A 160 7.26 3.03 -17.78
CA LEU A 160 7.90 1.94 -18.53
C LEU A 160 8.81 1.10 -17.60
N LYS A 161 8.80 -0.21 -17.82
CA LYS A 161 9.59 -1.20 -17.04
C LYS A 161 11.10 -1.17 -17.33
N SER A 162 11.55 -0.41 -18.32
CA SER A 162 12.96 -0.34 -18.71
C SER A 162 13.31 1.02 -19.26
N ASP A 163 14.52 1.48 -18.97
CA ASP A 163 15.14 2.55 -19.72
C ASP A 163 15.35 2.06 -21.14
N ILE A 164 14.68 2.70 -22.08
CA ILE A 164 14.95 2.47 -23.50
C ILE A 164 16.22 3.27 -23.81
N TYR A 165 17.36 2.58 -23.87
CA TYR A 165 18.56 3.14 -24.44
C TYR A 165 18.38 3.18 -25.96
N ILE A 166 18.25 4.39 -26.45
CA ILE A 166 18.29 4.66 -27.89
C ILE A 166 19.74 4.82 -28.31
#